data_2f80fc986251a8fb944d9a5d3820048e
#
_entry.id   2f80fc986251a8fb944d9a5d3820048e
#
_cell.length_a   1.000
_cell.length_b   1.000
_cell.length_c   1.000
_cell.angle_alpha   90.00
_cell.angle_beta   90.00
_cell.angle_gamma   90.00
#
_symmetry.space_group_name_H-M   'P 1'
#
loop_
_entity.id
_entity.type
_entity.pdbx_description
1 polymer ?
#
loop_
_entity_poly.entity_id
_entity_poly.type
_entity_poly.pdbx_seq_one_letter_code
_entity_poly.pdbx_strand_id
1 'polypeptide(L)'
;MGLCGMIDPVRPEVVDAIAECREAGIRPIMITGDHRDTAVAIAMELGIISDPSEAITGAQLNEMSDEEFDEKVGQFKVYARVQPEHKTRIVNAWRTKGKITAMTGDGVNDAPSIKSADIGIGMGITGTDVTKNVADMVLADDNFATIVSAVAEGRRIYDNIRKAIQFLLGSNLSEVLSIFIATILNFTILKPVHLLFINLVTDSIPALALGLEKPERDIMSRKPRDSKDGIFAGGMGFDCLYQGVIVTVLTLAAFFIGEYLETGKWVFTNISDCNEGMTMAFLTMSMAEIFHSFNMRSQRGSALAMSFGQKSHNAVLYGAMVLALALTAAIIEIDPLAQMFDFTPLNLKAYAISIGLAISVIPIVEIVKAIQRAIAKKKQ
;
A
#
# COMPACT_ATOMS: atom_id res chain seq x y z
N MET A 1 23.08 55.15 -21.70
CA MET A 1 22.88 53.73 -22.01
C MET A 1 22.78 52.97 -20.71
N GLY A 2 21.82 52.09 -20.57
CA GLY A 2 21.60 51.24 -19.38
C GLY A 2 21.43 49.77 -19.81
N LEU A 3 21.65 48.86 -18.89
CA LEU A 3 21.36 47.40 -19.04
C LEU A 3 19.99 47.12 -18.44
N CYS A 4 19.13 46.41 -19.16
CA CYS A 4 17.88 45.88 -18.65
C CYS A 4 18.04 44.36 -18.51
N GLY A 5 17.90 43.84 -17.30
CA GLY A 5 17.87 42.39 -17.03
C GLY A 5 16.42 41.92 -16.89
N MET A 6 16.11 40.78 -17.46
CA MET A 6 14.85 40.08 -17.26
C MET A 6 15.12 38.77 -16.57
N ILE A 7 14.27 38.40 -15.65
CA ILE A 7 14.27 37.08 -14.96
C ILE A 7 12.88 36.47 -15.05
N ASP A 8 12.82 35.18 -15.36
CA ASP A 8 11.61 34.40 -15.19
C ASP A 8 11.70 33.72 -13.81
N PRO A 9 10.91 34.17 -12.82
CA PRO A 9 11.03 33.68 -11.45
C PRO A 9 10.54 32.23 -11.35
N VAL A 10 11.22 31.48 -10.48
CA VAL A 10 10.76 30.14 -10.13
C VAL A 10 9.40 30.23 -9.42
N ARG A 11 8.50 29.32 -9.74
CA ARG A 11 7.20 29.23 -9.07
C ARG A 11 7.42 28.88 -7.58
N PRO A 12 6.81 29.63 -6.64
CA PRO A 12 7.08 29.46 -5.20
C PRO A 12 6.87 28.04 -4.67
N GLU A 13 5.83 27.37 -5.17
CA GLU A 13 5.47 26.00 -4.76
C GLU A 13 6.50 24.92 -5.15
N VAL A 14 7.37 25.23 -6.12
CA VAL A 14 8.41 24.28 -6.56
C VAL A 14 9.50 24.12 -5.51
N VAL A 15 9.80 25.13 -4.73
CA VAL A 15 10.80 25.06 -3.65
C VAL A 15 10.41 24.00 -2.63
N ASP A 16 9.18 24.06 -2.14
CA ASP A 16 8.64 23.09 -1.18
C ASP A 16 8.55 21.69 -1.79
N ALA A 17 8.12 21.57 -3.04
CA ALA A 17 8.05 20.32 -3.76
C ALA A 17 9.42 19.64 -3.93
N ILE A 18 10.48 20.39 -4.22
CA ILE A 18 11.86 19.88 -4.29
C ILE A 18 12.36 19.40 -2.91
N ALA A 19 12.02 20.15 -1.85
CA ALA A 19 12.34 19.75 -0.48
C ALA A 19 11.64 18.42 -0.11
N GLU A 20 10.36 18.30 -0.42
CA GLU A 20 9.58 17.07 -0.20
C GLU A 20 10.13 15.87 -1.02
N CYS A 21 10.52 16.09 -2.29
CA CYS A 21 11.20 15.07 -3.08
C CYS A 21 12.44 14.52 -2.36
N ARG A 22 13.29 15.41 -1.82
CA ARG A 22 14.51 14.99 -1.11
C ARG A 22 14.20 14.19 0.15
N GLU A 23 13.23 14.64 0.94
CA GLU A 23 12.77 13.91 2.12
C GLU A 23 12.24 12.52 1.74
N ALA A 24 11.50 12.44 0.62
CA ALA A 24 10.98 11.21 0.06
C ALA A 24 12.05 10.29 -0.58
N GLY A 25 13.34 10.71 -0.60
CA GLY A 25 14.43 9.99 -1.23
C GLY A 25 14.40 10.01 -2.76
N ILE A 26 13.67 10.95 -3.35
CA ILE A 26 13.59 11.21 -4.79
C ILE A 26 14.68 12.23 -5.14
N ARG A 27 15.40 11.98 -6.21
CA ARG A 27 16.46 12.86 -6.69
C ARG A 27 15.97 13.71 -7.86
N PRO A 28 15.67 15.01 -7.65
CA PRO A 28 15.36 15.91 -8.76
C PRO A 28 16.60 16.13 -9.63
N ILE A 29 16.39 16.13 -10.93
CA ILE A 29 17.43 16.39 -11.95
C ILE A 29 16.87 17.46 -12.88
N MET A 30 17.66 18.52 -13.08
CA MET A 30 17.32 19.60 -14.02
C MET A 30 17.99 19.35 -15.37
N ILE A 31 17.19 19.34 -16.42
CA ILE A 31 17.65 19.18 -17.80
C ILE A 31 17.08 20.34 -18.62
N THR A 32 17.95 21.21 -19.13
CA THR A 32 17.52 22.43 -19.83
C THR A 32 18.39 22.75 -21.06
N GLY A 33 17.79 23.45 -22.01
CA GLY A 33 18.50 24.08 -23.11
C GLY A 33 19.21 25.39 -22.77
N ASP A 34 18.98 25.93 -21.57
CA ASP A 34 19.50 27.21 -21.09
C ASP A 34 21.03 27.19 -20.86
N HIS A 35 21.58 28.41 -20.71
CA HIS A 35 23.00 28.58 -20.37
C HIS A 35 23.31 27.95 -19.01
N ARG A 36 24.52 27.37 -18.89
CA ARG A 36 24.96 26.68 -17.67
C ARG A 36 24.83 27.53 -16.42
N ASP A 37 25.25 28.80 -16.48
CA ASP A 37 25.26 29.68 -15.31
C ASP A 37 23.84 30.01 -14.84
N THR A 38 22.90 30.18 -15.78
CA THR A 38 21.48 30.37 -15.46
C THR A 38 20.91 29.10 -14.80
N ALA A 39 21.18 27.92 -15.39
CA ALA A 39 20.70 26.64 -14.84
C ALA A 39 21.29 26.37 -13.43
N VAL A 40 22.57 26.69 -13.22
CA VAL A 40 23.23 26.59 -11.90
C VAL A 40 22.60 27.52 -10.89
N ALA A 41 22.35 28.78 -11.23
CA ALA A 41 21.75 29.77 -10.33
C ALA A 41 20.35 29.31 -9.87
N ILE A 42 19.51 28.89 -10.81
CA ILE A 42 18.16 28.38 -10.50
C ILE A 42 18.22 27.08 -9.67
N ALA A 43 19.12 26.15 -10.04
CA ALA A 43 19.23 24.88 -9.33
C ALA A 43 19.79 25.06 -7.89
N MET A 44 20.63 26.05 -7.66
CA MET A 44 21.10 26.43 -6.31
C MET A 44 19.97 27.06 -5.50
N GLU A 45 19.19 27.97 -6.09
CA GLU A 45 18.02 28.60 -5.46
C GLU A 45 17.00 27.55 -5.03
N LEU A 46 16.71 26.57 -5.91
CA LEU A 46 15.82 25.43 -5.62
C LEU A 46 16.47 24.39 -4.69
N GLY A 47 17.76 24.52 -4.41
CA GLY A 47 18.52 23.56 -3.63
C GLY A 47 18.69 22.21 -4.31
N ILE A 48 18.55 22.08 -5.62
CA ILE A 48 18.83 20.85 -6.38
C ILE A 48 20.31 20.50 -6.28
N ILE A 49 21.18 21.51 -6.39
CA ILE A 49 22.63 21.41 -6.21
C ILE A 49 23.12 22.31 -5.09
N SER A 50 24.25 21.96 -4.51
CA SER A 50 24.98 22.78 -3.54
C SER A 50 26.29 23.34 -4.10
N ASP A 51 26.80 22.74 -5.17
CA ASP A 51 28.07 23.13 -5.81
C ASP A 51 27.89 23.17 -7.33
N PRO A 52 28.44 24.20 -8.03
CA PRO A 52 28.42 24.29 -9.49
C PRO A 52 29.08 23.12 -10.23
N SER A 53 29.93 22.34 -9.57
CA SER A 53 30.55 21.12 -10.16
C SER A 53 29.54 19.99 -10.40
N GLU A 54 28.35 20.05 -9.76
CA GLU A 54 27.25 19.11 -10.00
C GLU A 54 26.51 19.39 -11.35
N ALA A 55 26.94 20.42 -12.09
CA ALA A 55 26.37 20.81 -13.38
C ALA A 55 27.31 20.49 -14.54
N ILE A 56 26.77 19.88 -15.60
CA ILE A 56 27.48 19.54 -16.84
C ILE A 56 26.75 20.12 -18.05
N THR A 57 27.50 20.42 -19.11
CA THR A 57 26.94 20.88 -20.40
C THR A 57 26.80 19.72 -21.39
N GLY A 58 25.90 19.90 -22.38
CA GLY A 58 25.75 18.94 -23.48
C GLY A 58 27.04 18.72 -24.26
N ALA A 59 27.91 19.76 -24.43
CA ALA A 59 29.21 19.62 -25.06
C ALA A 59 30.14 18.71 -24.27
N GLN A 60 30.25 18.90 -22.96
CA GLN A 60 31.04 18.02 -22.10
C GLN A 60 30.50 16.60 -22.06
N LEU A 61 29.16 16.45 -22.14
CA LEU A 61 28.51 15.13 -22.20
C LEU A 61 28.87 14.38 -23.50
N ASN A 62 29.04 15.08 -24.62
CA ASN A 62 29.48 14.49 -25.90
C ASN A 62 30.93 14.01 -25.90
N GLU A 63 31.77 14.55 -25.02
CA GLU A 63 33.17 14.15 -24.87
C GLU A 63 33.33 12.84 -24.08
N MET A 64 32.29 12.41 -23.33
CA MET A 64 32.30 11.19 -22.51
C MET A 64 31.79 10.00 -23.33
N SER A 65 32.42 8.82 -23.18
CA SER A 65 31.82 7.57 -23.62
C SER A 65 30.57 7.20 -22.79
N ASP A 66 29.78 6.25 -23.26
CA ASP A 66 28.61 5.82 -22.54
C ASP A 66 28.98 5.15 -21.21
N GLU A 67 30.04 4.35 -21.19
CA GLU A 67 30.56 3.70 -20.00
C GLU A 67 31.05 4.73 -18.97
N GLU A 68 31.82 5.73 -19.41
CA GLU A 68 32.30 6.79 -18.54
C GLU A 68 31.16 7.63 -17.98
N PHE A 69 30.13 7.92 -18.79
CA PHE A 69 28.97 8.66 -18.34
C PHE A 69 28.14 7.84 -17.36
N ASP A 70 27.92 6.56 -17.62
CA ASP A 70 27.22 5.66 -16.70
C ASP A 70 27.91 5.62 -15.34
N GLU A 71 29.25 5.59 -15.27
CA GLU A 71 29.94 5.67 -13.98
C GLU A 71 29.71 7.00 -13.25
N LYS A 72 29.75 8.13 -13.97
CA LYS A 72 29.73 9.47 -13.43
C LYS A 72 28.32 10.09 -13.29
N VAL A 73 27.27 9.52 -13.90
CA VAL A 73 25.91 10.10 -13.91
C VAL A 73 25.40 10.47 -12.51
N GLY A 74 25.83 9.73 -11.49
CA GLY A 74 25.51 10.01 -10.09
C GLY A 74 26.09 11.32 -9.53
N GLN A 75 27.08 11.92 -10.18
CA GLN A 75 27.72 13.16 -9.74
C GLN A 75 26.94 14.39 -10.21
N PHE A 76 26.21 14.28 -11.33
CA PHE A 76 25.52 15.41 -11.93
C PHE A 76 24.03 15.43 -11.57
N LYS A 77 23.51 16.64 -11.36
CA LYS A 77 22.08 16.91 -11.12
C LYS A 77 21.53 18.00 -12.03
N VAL A 78 22.42 18.72 -12.74
CA VAL A 78 22.04 19.77 -13.70
C VAL A 78 22.71 19.50 -15.03
N TYR A 79 21.93 19.44 -16.08
CA TYR A 79 22.36 19.27 -17.45
C TYR A 79 21.90 20.47 -18.27
N ALA A 80 22.87 21.32 -18.70
CA ALA A 80 22.61 22.58 -19.38
C ALA A 80 23.01 22.49 -20.86
N ARG A 81 22.37 23.30 -21.73
CA ARG A 81 22.58 23.31 -23.18
C ARG A 81 22.56 21.90 -23.81
N VAL A 82 21.56 21.09 -23.38
CA VAL A 82 21.39 19.73 -23.89
C VAL A 82 20.51 19.71 -25.13
N GLN A 83 20.77 18.71 -25.98
CA GLN A 83 19.95 18.37 -27.15
C GLN A 83 19.02 17.20 -26.81
N PRO A 84 18.02 16.89 -27.64
CA PRO A 84 17.06 15.80 -27.38
C PRO A 84 17.70 14.43 -27.13
N GLU A 85 18.79 14.12 -27.84
CA GLU A 85 19.53 12.85 -27.71
C GLU A 85 20.14 12.72 -26.31
N HIS A 86 20.64 13.84 -25.75
CA HIS A 86 21.19 13.87 -24.40
C HIS A 86 20.15 13.52 -23.35
N LYS A 87 18.89 13.97 -23.51
CA LYS A 87 17.81 13.67 -22.58
C LYS A 87 17.57 12.17 -22.49
N THR A 88 17.49 11.49 -23.64
CA THR A 88 17.34 10.03 -23.69
C THR A 88 18.54 9.31 -23.10
N ARG A 89 19.77 9.79 -23.36
CA ARG A 89 21.01 9.24 -22.81
C ARG A 89 21.04 9.33 -21.28
N ILE A 90 20.65 10.47 -20.73
CA ILE A 90 20.56 10.69 -19.27
C ILE A 90 19.56 9.72 -18.63
N VAL A 91 18.35 9.59 -19.19
CA VAL A 91 17.34 8.66 -18.71
C VAL A 91 17.86 7.23 -18.70
N ASN A 92 18.46 6.78 -19.81
CA ASN A 92 18.99 5.44 -19.94
C ASN A 92 20.13 5.15 -18.96
N ALA A 93 21.04 6.09 -18.73
CA ALA A 93 22.13 5.95 -17.77
C ALA A 93 21.62 5.75 -16.33
N TRP A 94 20.56 6.44 -15.92
CA TRP A 94 19.94 6.22 -14.63
C TRP A 94 19.21 4.87 -14.55
N ARG A 95 18.54 4.43 -15.62
CA ARG A 95 17.89 3.12 -15.70
C ARG A 95 18.91 1.98 -15.65
N THR A 96 20.06 2.11 -16.32
CA THR A 96 21.17 1.15 -16.24
C THR A 96 21.67 0.98 -14.81
N LYS A 97 21.61 2.04 -13.98
CA LYS A 97 21.90 1.96 -12.53
C LYS A 97 20.75 1.36 -11.70
N GLY A 98 19.71 0.86 -12.32
CA GLY A 98 18.55 0.26 -11.64
C GLY A 98 17.68 1.27 -10.92
N LYS A 99 17.71 2.55 -11.33
CA LYS A 99 16.82 3.58 -10.80
C LYS A 99 15.55 3.66 -11.65
N ILE A 100 14.41 3.85 -10.97
CA ILE A 100 13.16 4.18 -11.65
C ILE A 100 13.18 5.66 -11.99
N THR A 101 12.99 5.97 -13.25
CA THR A 101 13.09 7.33 -13.79
C THR A 101 11.72 7.88 -14.16
N ALA A 102 11.48 9.14 -13.81
CA ALA A 102 10.37 9.91 -14.34
C ALA A 102 10.93 11.06 -15.21
N MET A 103 10.40 11.23 -16.41
CA MET A 103 10.84 12.27 -17.34
C MET A 103 9.66 13.16 -17.72
N THR A 104 9.85 14.47 -17.53
CA THR A 104 8.84 15.49 -17.90
C THR A 104 9.26 16.19 -19.19
N GLY A 105 8.30 16.60 -19.99
CA GLY A 105 8.54 17.43 -21.17
C GLY A 105 7.26 17.94 -21.81
N ASP A 106 7.39 18.98 -22.62
CA ASP A 106 6.29 19.67 -23.30
C ASP A 106 6.44 19.67 -24.84
N GLY A 107 7.66 19.54 -25.33
CA GLY A 107 7.98 19.62 -26.77
C GLY A 107 8.03 18.27 -27.47
N VAL A 108 7.82 18.29 -28.80
CA VAL A 108 7.98 17.10 -29.67
C VAL A 108 9.37 16.47 -29.48
N ASN A 109 10.39 17.29 -29.21
CA ASN A 109 11.77 16.84 -28.99
C ASN A 109 11.95 16.04 -27.69
N ASP A 110 11.00 16.13 -26.77
CA ASP A 110 11.02 15.40 -25.50
C ASP A 110 10.36 14.02 -25.58
N ALA A 111 9.55 13.79 -26.61
CA ALA A 111 8.81 12.55 -26.76
C ALA A 111 9.69 11.27 -26.70
N PRO A 112 10.88 11.21 -27.31
CA PRO A 112 11.75 10.03 -27.19
C PRO A 112 12.24 9.78 -25.74
N SER A 113 12.58 10.83 -25.00
CA SER A 113 13.05 10.71 -23.60
C SER A 113 11.90 10.41 -22.64
N ILE A 114 10.72 11.00 -22.86
CA ILE A 114 9.48 10.68 -22.13
C ILE A 114 9.16 9.19 -22.31
N LYS A 115 9.17 8.69 -23.54
CA LYS A 115 8.88 7.29 -23.84
C LYS A 115 9.93 6.33 -23.30
N SER A 116 11.20 6.74 -23.17
CA SER A 116 12.27 5.89 -22.65
C SER A 116 12.33 5.84 -21.12
N ALA A 117 11.69 6.76 -20.43
CA ALA A 117 11.57 6.73 -18.97
C ALA A 117 10.66 5.60 -18.49
N ASP A 118 10.76 5.24 -17.20
CA ASP A 118 9.84 4.29 -16.57
C ASP A 118 8.47 4.92 -16.35
N ILE A 119 8.43 6.25 -16.18
CA ILE A 119 7.22 7.07 -16.09
C ILE A 119 7.40 8.31 -16.96
N GLY A 120 6.74 8.35 -18.10
CA GLY A 120 6.67 9.50 -18.97
C GLY A 120 5.61 10.49 -18.51
N ILE A 121 5.97 11.78 -18.40
CA ILE A 121 5.05 12.84 -17.93
C ILE A 121 4.97 13.93 -18.98
N GLY A 122 3.79 14.12 -19.56
CA GLY A 122 3.48 15.20 -20.51
C GLY A 122 2.81 16.39 -19.83
N MET A 123 3.11 17.60 -20.32
CA MET A 123 2.39 18.81 -19.92
C MET A 123 1.01 18.87 -20.59
N GLY A 124 -0.03 19.20 -19.84
CA GLY A 124 -1.41 19.19 -20.33
C GLY A 124 -1.81 20.50 -21.01
N ILE A 125 -1.29 21.64 -20.56
CA ILE A 125 -1.58 22.96 -21.10
C ILE A 125 -0.59 23.29 -22.22
N THR A 126 0.70 23.31 -21.93
CA THR A 126 1.77 23.69 -22.87
C THR A 126 2.25 22.53 -23.73
N GLY A 127 1.99 21.29 -23.33
CA GLY A 127 2.47 20.11 -24.02
C GLY A 127 1.81 19.87 -25.38
N THR A 128 2.61 19.39 -26.33
CA THR A 128 2.13 18.98 -27.65
C THR A 128 1.32 17.68 -27.59
N ASP A 129 0.48 17.43 -28.58
CA ASP A 129 -0.25 16.16 -28.67
C ASP A 129 0.69 14.96 -28.76
N VAL A 130 1.90 15.14 -29.35
CA VAL A 130 2.90 14.09 -29.43
C VAL A 130 3.38 13.68 -28.03
N THR A 131 3.70 14.66 -27.17
CA THR A 131 4.14 14.37 -25.80
C THR A 131 3.03 13.76 -24.96
N LYS A 132 1.79 14.27 -25.08
CA LYS A 132 0.61 13.72 -24.39
C LYS A 132 0.32 12.28 -24.78
N ASN A 133 0.49 11.93 -26.05
CA ASN A 133 0.21 10.58 -26.57
C ASN A 133 1.26 9.53 -26.15
N VAL A 134 2.49 9.94 -25.87
CA VAL A 134 3.56 9.02 -25.43
C VAL A 134 3.76 8.97 -23.93
N ALA A 135 3.15 9.90 -23.20
CA ALA A 135 3.25 9.99 -21.74
C ALA A 135 2.33 8.99 -21.04
N ASP A 136 2.79 8.47 -19.91
CA ASP A 136 1.99 7.63 -18.99
C ASP A 136 1.06 8.50 -18.13
N MET A 137 1.46 9.74 -17.87
CA MET A 137 0.72 10.71 -17.07
C MET A 137 0.74 12.08 -17.75
N VAL A 138 -0.41 12.77 -17.75
CA VAL A 138 -0.54 14.15 -18.27
C VAL A 138 -0.93 15.08 -17.11
N LEU A 139 -0.13 16.13 -16.90
CA LEU A 139 -0.38 17.14 -15.86
C LEU A 139 -1.39 18.19 -16.36
N ALA A 140 -2.55 18.23 -15.76
CA ALA A 140 -3.60 19.17 -16.14
C ALA A 140 -3.28 20.65 -15.86
N ASP A 141 -2.35 20.89 -14.94
CA ASP A 141 -1.96 22.23 -14.45
C ASP A 141 -0.50 22.61 -14.78
N ASP A 142 0.23 21.76 -15.48
CA ASP A 142 1.66 21.91 -15.80
C ASP A 142 2.52 22.28 -14.58
N ASN A 143 2.20 21.70 -13.42
CA ASN A 143 2.86 22.04 -12.16
C ASN A 143 3.68 20.87 -11.62
N PHE A 144 4.97 21.14 -11.33
CA PHE A 144 5.87 20.14 -10.74
C PHE A 144 5.38 19.62 -9.38
N ALA A 145 4.76 20.48 -8.57
CA ALA A 145 4.22 20.08 -7.26
C ALA A 145 3.14 18.99 -7.38
N THR A 146 2.41 18.97 -8.51
CA THR A 146 1.41 17.93 -8.80
C THR A 146 2.07 16.57 -9.03
N ILE A 147 3.29 16.52 -9.57
CA ILE A 147 4.07 15.27 -9.69
C ILE A 147 4.37 14.71 -8.30
N VAL A 148 4.77 15.55 -7.37
CA VAL A 148 5.08 15.14 -5.98
C VAL A 148 3.82 14.59 -5.30
N SER A 149 2.69 15.26 -5.48
CA SER A 149 1.39 14.77 -5.01
C SER A 149 1.00 13.43 -5.63
N ALA A 150 1.28 13.23 -6.93
CA ALA A 150 1.04 11.96 -7.61
C ALA A 150 1.94 10.82 -7.06
N VAL A 151 3.18 11.12 -6.69
CA VAL A 151 4.05 10.14 -6.01
C VAL A 151 3.49 9.74 -4.65
N ALA A 152 3.01 10.70 -3.85
CA ALA A 152 2.37 10.43 -2.56
C ALA A 152 1.13 9.54 -2.74
N GLU A 153 0.31 9.84 -3.73
CA GLU A 153 -0.88 9.06 -4.06
C GLU A 153 -0.53 7.64 -4.56
N GLY A 154 0.48 7.49 -5.40
CA GLY A 154 0.97 6.19 -5.85
C GLY A 154 1.48 5.32 -4.69
N ARG A 155 2.20 5.92 -3.74
CA ARG A 155 2.64 5.24 -2.51
C ARG A 155 1.44 4.81 -1.65
N ARG A 156 0.42 5.67 -1.52
CA ARG A 156 -0.82 5.36 -0.81
C ARG A 156 -1.56 4.18 -1.44
N ILE A 157 -1.73 4.21 -2.76
CA ILE A 157 -2.40 3.13 -3.50
C ILE A 157 -1.67 1.81 -3.29
N TYR A 158 -0.35 1.81 -3.42
CA TYR A 158 0.46 0.61 -3.22
C TYR A 158 0.36 0.06 -1.79
N ASP A 159 0.43 0.94 -0.78
CA ASP A 159 0.24 0.54 0.62
C ASP A 159 -1.13 -0.08 0.85
N ASN A 160 -2.19 0.50 0.26
CA ASN A 160 -3.55 0.00 0.41
C ASN A 160 -3.76 -1.34 -0.32
N ILE A 161 -3.17 -1.52 -1.50
CA ILE A 161 -3.15 -2.82 -2.19
C ILE A 161 -2.50 -3.88 -1.30
N ARG A 162 -1.35 -3.57 -0.70
CA ARG A 162 -0.66 -4.49 0.22
C ARG A 162 -1.50 -4.83 1.45
N LYS A 163 -2.21 -3.85 2.03
CA LYS A 163 -3.12 -4.07 3.17
C LYS A 163 -4.25 -5.03 2.80
N ALA A 164 -4.89 -4.81 1.64
CA ALA A 164 -5.96 -5.66 1.15
C ALA A 164 -5.46 -7.09 0.85
N ILE A 165 -4.31 -7.23 0.19
CA ILE A 165 -3.71 -8.55 -0.10
C ILE A 165 -3.34 -9.27 1.20
N GLN A 166 -2.72 -8.59 2.16
CA GLN A 166 -2.36 -9.20 3.45
C GLN A 166 -3.61 -9.65 4.21
N PHE A 167 -4.67 -8.86 4.21
CA PHE A 167 -5.95 -9.20 4.82
C PHE A 167 -6.52 -10.47 4.19
N LEU A 168 -6.72 -10.48 2.87
CA LEU A 168 -7.28 -11.62 2.15
C LEU A 168 -6.45 -12.90 2.28
N LEU A 169 -5.11 -12.79 2.21
CA LEU A 169 -4.25 -13.97 2.37
C LEU A 169 -4.26 -14.52 3.80
N GLY A 170 -4.32 -13.63 4.80
CA GLY A 170 -4.45 -14.04 6.20
C GLY A 170 -5.76 -14.76 6.48
N SER A 171 -6.86 -14.23 5.94
CA SER A 171 -8.21 -14.80 6.03
C SER A 171 -8.29 -16.17 5.36
N ASN A 172 -7.94 -16.26 4.08
CA ASN A 172 -7.92 -17.54 3.35
C ASN A 172 -7.03 -18.59 4.03
N LEU A 173 -5.89 -18.18 4.60
CA LEU A 173 -5.03 -19.09 5.34
C LEU A 173 -5.73 -19.63 6.59
N SER A 174 -6.51 -18.81 7.30
CA SER A 174 -7.26 -19.24 8.47
C SER A 174 -8.34 -20.27 8.12
N GLU A 175 -9.04 -20.06 7.01
CA GLU A 175 -10.01 -21.03 6.48
C GLU A 175 -9.36 -22.39 6.16
N VAL A 176 -8.29 -22.34 5.37
CA VAL A 176 -7.56 -23.55 4.95
C VAL A 176 -7.01 -24.30 6.17
N LEU A 177 -6.39 -23.62 7.12
CA LEU A 177 -5.85 -24.25 8.32
C LEU A 177 -6.95 -24.82 9.22
N SER A 178 -8.07 -24.13 9.37
CA SER A 178 -9.21 -24.61 10.16
C SER A 178 -9.80 -25.87 9.59
N ILE A 179 -10.03 -25.92 8.26
CA ILE A 179 -10.54 -27.12 7.58
C ILE A 179 -9.53 -28.24 7.62
N PHE A 180 -8.24 -27.94 7.41
CA PHE A 180 -7.18 -28.95 7.44
C PHE A 180 -7.10 -29.63 8.80
N ILE A 181 -7.10 -28.85 9.89
CA ILE A 181 -7.07 -29.37 11.26
C ILE A 181 -8.34 -30.18 11.56
N ALA A 182 -9.52 -29.66 11.19
CA ALA A 182 -10.79 -30.36 11.37
C ALA A 182 -10.81 -31.71 10.62
N THR A 183 -10.27 -31.73 9.40
CA THR A 183 -10.18 -32.97 8.59
C THR A 183 -9.28 -34.02 9.25
N ILE A 184 -8.10 -33.60 9.77
CA ILE A 184 -7.20 -34.53 10.49
C ILE A 184 -7.85 -35.08 11.75
N LEU A 185 -8.61 -34.24 12.46
CA LEU A 185 -9.29 -34.61 13.70
C LEU A 185 -10.66 -35.26 13.47
N ASN A 186 -11.03 -35.43 12.19
CA ASN A 186 -12.25 -36.09 11.73
C ASN A 186 -13.55 -35.46 12.25
N PHE A 187 -13.71 -34.14 11.97
CA PHE A 187 -14.99 -33.44 12.16
C PHE A 187 -15.19 -32.37 11.10
N THR A 188 -16.43 -31.87 10.98
CA THR A 188 -16.79 -30.78 10.05
C THR A 188 -16.90 -29.46 10.82
N ILE A 189 -15.92 -28.54 10.61
CA ILE A 189 -15.95 -27.22 11.28
C ILE A 189 -16.81 -26.22 10.52
N LEU A 190 -16.76 -26.22 9.19
CA LEU A 190 -17.49 -25.32 8.29
C LEU A 190 -17.90 -26.10 7.02
N LYS A 191 -19.05 -25.73 6.45
CA LYS A 191 -19.53 -26.24 5.17
C LYS A 191 -19.09 -25.33 4.01
N PRO A 192 -19.06 -25.80 2.76
CA PRO A 192 -18.67 -24.96 1.60
C PRO A 192 -19.49 -23.68 1.46
N VAL A 193 -20.78 -23.70 1.79
CA VAL A 193 -21.65 -22.52 1.75
C VAL A 193 -21.21 -21.43 2.73
N HIS A 194 -20.66 -21.83 3.89
CA HIS A 194 -20.12 -20.91 4.89
C HIS A 194 -18.91 -20.18 4.36
N LEU A 195 -17.98 -20.91 3.72
CA LEU A 195 -16.78 -20.34 3.11
C LEU A 195 -17.11 -19.38 1.97
N LEU A 196 -18.10 -19.74 1.14
CA LEU A 196 -18.56 -18.84 0.08
C LEU A 196 -19.11 -17.52 0.66
N PHE A 197 -19.85 -17.58 1.75
CA PHE A 197 -20.34 -16.38 2.41
C PHE A 197 -19.20 -15.55 3.01
N ILE A 198 -18.27 -16.17 3.71
CA ILE A 198 -17.10 -15.54 4.30
C ILE A 198 -16.33 -14.80 3.21
N ASN A 199 -15.90 -15.50 2.17
CA ASN A 199 -15.11 -14.91 1.08
C ASN A 199 -15.84 -13.76 0.34
N LEU A 200 -17.16 -13.91 0.14
CA LEU A 200 -17.93 -12.90 -0.60
C LEU A 200 -18.29 -11.69 0.26
N VAL A 201 -18.63 -11.87 1.53
CA VAL A 201 -19.20 -10.84 2.38
C VAL A 201 -18.16 -10.31 3.39
N THR A 202 -17.62 -11.21 4.24
CA THR A 202 -16.77 -10.76 5.35
C THR A 202 -15.35 -10.40 4.90
N ASP A 203 -14.89 -10.93 3.77
CA ASP A 203 -13.59 -10.62 3.20
C ASP A 203 -13.64 -9.53 2.12
N SER A 204 -14.47 -9.72 1.10
CA SER A 204 -14.44 -8.83 -0.08
C SER A 204 -14.87 -7.41 0.25
N ILE A 205 -15.92 -7.21 1.07
CA ILE A 205 -16.43 -5.88 1.38
C ILE A 205 -15.42 -5.05 2.19
N PRO A 206 -14.82 -5.57 3.28
CA PRO A 206 -13.76 -4.85 3.99
C PRO A 206 -12.48 -4.67 3.17
N ALA A 207 -12.08 -5.65 2.33
CA ALA A 207 -10.90 -5.52 1.48
C ALA A 207 -11.02 -4.35 0.49
N LEU A 208 -12.19 -4.18 -0.14
CA LEU A 208 -12.47 -3.02 -1.00
C LEU A 208 -12.39 -1.70 -0.23
N ALA A 209 -12.91 -1.68 1.00
CA ALA A 209 -12.89 -0.50 1.85
C ALA A 209 -11.46 -0.13 2.32
N LEU A 210 -10.58 -1.11 2.51
CA LEU A 210 -9.15 -0.90 2.79
C LEU A 210 -8.43 -0.23 1.63
N GLY A 211 -8.85 -0.46 0.38
CA GLY A 211 -8.35 0.23 -0.80
C GLY A 211 -8.54 1.76 -0.76
N LEU A 212 -9.49 2.24 0.04
CA LEU A 212 -9.81 3.67 0.20
C LEU A 212 -9.17 4.30 1.46
N GLU A 213 -8.27 3.60 2.17
CA GLU A 213 -7.62 4.13 3.37
C GLU A 213 -6.77 5.36 3.02
N LYS A 214 -6.75 6.33 3.93
CA LYS A 214 -5.96 7.55 3.78
C LYS A 214 -4.47 7.27 3.92
N PRO A 215 -3.59 8.14 3.33
CA PRO A 215 -2.15 7.96 3.45
C PRO A 215 -1.71 8.04 4.92
N GLU A 216 -0.71 7.24 5.27
CA GLU A 216 -0.03 7.38 6.56
C GLU A 216 0.82 8.65 6.56
N ARG A 217 1.03 9.27 7.75
CA ARG A 217 1.71 10.58 7.86
C ARG A 217 3.15 10.58 7.36
N ASP A 218 3.81 9.43 7.40
CA ASP A 218 5.20 9.26 7.03
C ASP A 218 5.40 8.87 5.56
N ILE A 219 4.34 8.93 4.74
CA ILE A 219 4.37 8.39 3.37
C ILE A 219 5.44 9.03 2.49
N MET A 220 5.69 10.34 2.68
CA MET A 220 6.71 11.09 1.94
C MET A 220 8.04 11.25 2.70
N SER A 221 8.15 10.74 3.93
CA SER A 221 9.44 10.64 4.65
C SER A 221 10.09 9.25 4.53
N ARG A 222 9.41 8.29 3.89
CA ARG A 222 9.95 6.96 3.62
C ARG A 222 10.88 6.98 2.40
N LYS A 223 11.98 6.24 2.49
CA LYS A 223 12.85 5.99 1.32
C LYS A 223 12.08 5.24 0.23
N PRO A 224 12.45 5.44 -1.06
CA PRO A 224 11.92 4.65 -2.15
C PRO A 224 12.12 3.16 -1.90
N ARG A 225 11.15 2.37 -2.31
CA ARG A 225 11.23 0.91 -2.29
C ARG A 225 12.23 0.43 -3.35
N ASP A 226 12.91 -0.68 -3.08
CA ASP A 226 13.69 -1.35 -4.11
C ASP A 226 12.76 -1.88 -5.22
N SER A 227 13.11 -1.64 -6.47
CA SER A 227 12.34 -2.12 -7.63
C SER A 227 12.25 -3.65 -7.72
N LYS A 228 13.16 -4.36 -7.06
CA LYS A 228 13.20 -5.83 -6.99
C LYS A 228 12.35 -6.40 -5.85
N ASP A 229 11.86 -5.56 -4.95
CA ASP A 229 11.02 -6.00 -3.84
C ASP A 229 9.67 -6.51 -4.33
N GLY A 230 9.39 -7.78 -4.09
CA GLY A 230 8.07 -8.38 -4.33
C GLY A 230 7.03 -7.88 -3.30
N ILE A 231 5.78 -8.27 -3.52
CA ILE A 231 4.65 -7.91 -2.65
C ILE A 231 4.86 -8.36 -1.20
N PHE A 232 5.50 -9.51 -0.99
CA PHE A 232 5.80 -10.06 0.33
C PHE A 232 7.02 -9.44 1.04
N ALA A 233 7.70 -8.48 0.41
CA ALA A 233 8.82 -7.78 1.02
C ALA A 233 8.42 -7.10 2.35
N GLY A 234 9.41 -6.86 3.21
CA GLY A 234 9.19 -6.22 4.50
C GLY A 234 8.48 -7.09 5.54
N GLY A 235 8.47 -8.43 5.35
CA GLY A 235 7.95 -9.38 6.34
C GLY A 235 6.45 -9.67 6.26
N MET A 236 5.77 -9.25 5.19
CA MET A 236 4.33 -9.47 5.00
C MET A 236 3.95 -10.96 5.02
N GLY A 237 4.80 -11.86 4.51
CA GLY A 237 4.55 -13.31 4.56
C GLY A 237 4.43 -13.84 5.99
N PHE A 238 5.31 -13.37 6.90
CA PHE A 238 5.19 -13.71 8.32
C PHE A 238 3.91 -13.10 8.94
N ASP A 239 3.55 -11.90 8.51
CA ASP A 239 2.33 -11.25 9.02
C ASP A 239 1.07 -12.02 8.60
N CYS A 240 0.97 -12.47 7.36
CA CYS A 240 -0.12 -13.34 6.90
C CYS A 240 -0.17 -14.64 7.69
N LEU A 241 0.99 -15.26 7.93
CA LEU A 241 1.07 -16.54 8.64
C LEU A 241 0.55 -16.43 10.08
N TYR A 242 1.09 -15.50 10.89
CA TYR A 242 0.66 -15.41 12.29
C TYR A 242 -0.80 -14.96 12.42
N GLN A 243 -1.27 -14.08 11.52
CA GLN A 243 -2.65 -13.61 11.52
C GLN A 243 -3.61 -14.76 11.19
N GLY A 244 -3.33 -15.53 10.15
CA GLY A 244 -4.12 -16.72 9.81
C GLY A 244 -4.14 -17.76 10.95
N VAL A 245 -3.00 -18.01 11.59
CA VAL A 245 -2.92 -18.93 12.74
C VAL A 245 -3.76 -18.43 13.93
N ILE A 246 -3.73 -17.13 14.25
CA ILE A 246 -4.53 -16.56 15.33
C ILE A 246 -6.02 -16.80 15.06
N VAL A 247 -6.52 -16.43 13.87
CA VAL A 247 -7.94 -16.63 13.53
C VAL A 247 -8.31 -18.09 13.56
N THR A 248 -7.45 -19.00 13.03
CA THR A 248 -7.64 -20.45 13.13
C THR A 248 -7.82 -20.92 14.58
N VAL A 249 -6.94 -20.50 15.48
CA VAL A 249 -7.00 -20.90 16.89
C VAL A 249 -8.28 -20.39 17.55
N LEU A 250 -8.69 -19.17 17.27
CA LEU A 250 -9.94 -18.59 17.82
C LEU A 250 -11.16 -19.34 17.28
N THR A 251 -11.18 -19.70 16.00
CA THR A 251 -12.27 -20.45 15.36
C THR A 251 -12.40 -21.87 15.91
N LEU A 252 -11.26 -22.57 16.04
CA LEU A 252 -11.24 -23.91 16.65
C LEU A 252 -11.68 -23.88 18.11
N ALA A 253 -11.23 -22.87 18.85
CA ALA A 253 -11.64 -22.69 20.24
C ALA A 253 -13.17 -22.48 20.34
N ALA A 254 -13.75 -21.68 19.45
CA ALA A 254 -15.18 -21.47 19.39
C ALA A 254 -15.95 -22.78 19.09
N PHE A 255 -15.44 -23.55 18.11
CA PHE A 255 -16.02 -24.86 17.77
C PHE A 255 -16.04 -25.82 18.97
N PHE A 256 -14.88 -26.00 19.62
CA PHE A 256 -14.79 -26.92 20.77
C PHE A 256 -15.57 -26.44 22.01
N ILE A 257 -15.68 -25.13 22.19
CA ILE A 257 -16.54 -24.58 23.25
C ILE A 257 -18.03 -24.86 22.92
N GLY A 258 -18.44 -24.71 21.65
CA GLY A 258 -19.79 -25.05 21.20
C GLY A 258 -20.10 -26.52 21.42
N GLU A 259 -19.20 -27.43 21.04
CA GLU A 259 -19.31 -28.85 21.31
C GLU A 259 -19.48 -29.14 22.80
N TYR A 260 -18.70 -28.46 23.66
CA TYR A 260 -18.86 -28.59 25.10
C TYR A 260 -20.20 -28.07 25.60
N LEU A 261 -20.71 -26.99 25.03
CA LEU A 261 -22.03 -26.42 25.43
C LEU A 261 -23.18 -27.35 25.02
N GLU A 262 -23.06 -28.01 23.87
CA GLU A 262 -24.07 -28.95 23.36
C GLU A 262 -24.04 -30.31 24.09
N THR A 263 -22.85 -30.87 24.32
CA THR A 263 -22.69 -32.24 24.85
C THR A 263 -22.34 -32.35 26.31
N GLY A 264 -21.84 -31.25 26.91
CA GLY A 264 -21.30 -31.23 28.28
C GLY A 264 -19.95 -31.89 28.44
N LYS A 265 -19.28 -32.30 27.36
CA LYS A 265 -17.99 -33.00 27.39
C LYS A 265 -17.00 -32.35 26.42
N TRP A 266 -15.72 -32.36 26.81
CA TRP A 266 -14.64 -31.96 25.89
C TRP A 266 -14.30 -33.13 24.97
N VAL A 267 -14.64 -33.03 23.68
CA VAL A 267 -14.31 -33.99 22.62
C VAL A 267 -13.49 -33.23 21.59
N PHE A 268 -12.37 -33.81 21.13
CA PHE A 268 -11.47 -33.14 20.18
C PHE A 268 -11.30 -33.88 18.86
N THR A 269 -11.82 -35.08 18.77
CA THR A 269 -11.68 -35.92 17.57
C THR A 269 -12.95 -36.75 17.34
N ASN A 270 -13.21 -37.10 16.07
CA ASN A 270 -14.36 -37.93 15.67
C ASN A 270 -15.71 -37.37 16.17
N ILE A 271 -15.88 -36.06 16.01
CA ILE A 271 -17.11 -35.37 16.39
C ILE A 271 -18.12 -35.53 15.25
N SER A 272 -19.26 -36.16 15.52
CA SER A 272 -20.37 -36.25 14.59
C SER A 272 -21.38 -35.14 14.84
N ASP A 273 -21.67 -34.36 13.80
CA ASP A 273 -22.76 -33.39 13.73
C ASP A 273 -22.91 -32.43 14.95
N CYS A 274 -21.90 -31.63 15.21
CA CYS A 274 -21.96 -30.52 16.20
C CYS A 274 -22.44 -29.24 15.52
N ASN A 275 -23.75 -28.99 15.54
CA ASN A 275 -24.32 -27.81 14.89
C ASN A 275 -24.08 -26.50 15.69
N GLU A 276 -24.10 -26.54 17.01
CA GLU A 276 -23.80 -25.38 17.88
C GLU A 276 -22.32 -24.99 17.70
N GLY A 277 -21.41 -25.97 17.71
CA GLY A 277 -19.97 -25.73 17.47
C GLY A 277 -19.69 -25.14 16.08
N MET A 278 -20.35 -25.66 15.04
CA MET A 278 -20.19 -25.15 13.66
C MET A 278 -20.74 -23.71 13.54
N THR A 279 -21.88 -23.39 14.14
CA THR A 279 -22.45 -22.05 14.12
C THR A 279 -21.58 -21.06 14.91
N MET A 280 -21.03 -21.46 16.05
CA MET A 280 -20.10 -20.65 16.84
C MET A 280 -18.78 -20.42 16.10
N ALA A 281 -18.25 -21.44 15.42
CA ALA A 281 -17.04 -21.33 14.60
C ALA A 281 -17.24 -20.35 13.43
N PHE A 282 -18.35 -20.48 12.72
CA PHE A 282 -18.70 -19.56 11.63
C PHE A 282 -18.83 -18.11 12.14
N LEU A 283 -19.59 -17.88 13.22
CA LEU A 283 -19.76 -16.56 13.81
C LEU A 283 -18.41 -15.98 14.26
N THR A 284 -17.57 -16.79 14.93
CA THR A 284 -16.25 -16.33 15.40
C THR A 284 -15.32 -15.99 14.26
N MET A 285 -15.23 -16.84 13.22
CA MET A 285 -14.37 -16.60 12.07
C MET A 285 -14.81 -15.33 11.32
N SER A 286 -16.10 -15.25 10.95
CA SER A 286 -16.66 -14.08 10.24
C SER A 286 -16.45 -12.78 11.00
N MET A 287 -16.73 -12.76 12.30
CA MET A 287 -16.53 -11.59 13.14
C MET A 287 -15.06 -11.25 13.34
N ALA A 288 -14.19 -12.26 13.51
CA ALA A 288 -12.76 -12.05 13.67
C ALA A 288 -12.13 -11.43 12.42
N GLU A 289 -12.54 -11.84 11.22
CA GLU A 289 -12.10 -11.26 9.95
C GLU A 289 -12.57 -9.81 9.82
N ILE A 290 -13.84 -9.53 10.11
CA ILE A 290 -14.36 -8.16 10.11
C ILE A 290 -13.57 -7.28 11.09
N PHE A 291 -13.33 -7.73 12.33
CA PHE A 291 -12.54 -6.98 13.31
C PHE A 291 -11.07 -6.90 12.91
N HIS A 292 -10.53 -7.93 12.26
CA HIS A 292 -9.17 -7.91 11.75
C HIS A 292 -8.97 -6.89 10.63
N SER A 293 -9.98 -6.64 9.78
CA SER A 293 -9.92 -5.57 8.78
C SER A 293 -9.62 -4.19 9.41
N PHE A 294 -10.10 -3.94 10.63
CA PHE A 294 -9.74 -2.75 11.40
C PHE A 294 -8.24 -2.72 11.73
N ASN A 295 -7.64 -3.85 12.11
CA ASN A 295 -6.20 -3.94 12.34
C ASN A 295 -5.39 -3.64 11.08
N MET A 296 -5.93 -3.95 9.90
CA MET A 296 -5.26 -3.76 8.61
C MET A 296 -5.22 -2.31 8.12
N ARG A 297 -5.82 -1.36 8.83
CA ARG A 297 -5.72 0.08 8.53
C ARG A 297 -4.27 0.57 8.49
N SER A 298 -3.39 -0.03 9.28
CA SER A 298 -1.94 0.15 9.16
C SER A 298 -1.23 -1.20 9.27
N GLN A 299 -0.23 -1.44 8.42
CA GLN A 299 0.55 -2.68 8.47
C GLN A 299 1.48 -2.72 9.69
N ARG A 300 2.10 -1.61 10.04
CA ARG A 300 3.10 -1.51 11.12
C ARG A 300 2.70 -0.58 12.25
N GLY A 301 1.91 0.45 11.95
CA GLY A 301 1.38 1.39 12.94
C GLY A 301 0.28 0.77 13.82
N SER A 302 -0.13 1.49 14.85
CA SER A 302 -1.29 1.11 15.65
C SER A 302 -2.57 1.60 14.99
N ALA A 303 -3.48 0.67 14.68
CA ALA A 303 -4.80 1.00 14.15
C ALA A 303 -5.65 1.77 15.19
N LEU A 304 -5.46 1.46 16.48
CA LEU A 304 -6.10 2.18 17.57
C LEU A 304 -5.63 3.64 17.66
N ALA A 305 -4.30 3.88 17.58
CA ALA A 305 -3.74 5.22 17.60
C ALA A 305 -4.20 6.05 16.38
N MET A 306 -4.31 5.44 15.21
CA MET A 306 -4.85 6.10 14.01
C MET A 306 -6.31 6.50 14.18
N SER A 307 -7.14 5.66 14.80
CA SER A 307 -8.55 5.90 14.93
C SER A 307 -8.87 6.95 16.00
N PHE A 308 -8.21 6.90 17.14
CA PHE A 308 -8.48 7.78 18.28
C PHE A 308 -7.61 9.03 18.32
N GLY A 309 -6.33 8.95 17.87
CA GLY A 309 -5.36 10.02 17.99
C GLY A 309 -5.18 10.89 16.74
N GLN A 310 -5.42 10.38 15.56
CA GLN A 310 -5.05 11.04 14.30
C GLN A 310 -6.22 11.61 13.51
N LYS A 311 -7.46 11.45 13.97
CA LYS A 311 -8.69 11.85 13.24
C LYS A 311 -8.74 11.31 11.80
N SER A 312 -8.01 10.24 11.51
CA SER A 312 -8.06 9.55 10.23
C SER A 312 -9.22 8.56 10.27
N HIS A 313 -10.37 8.97 9.78
CA HIS A 313 -11.55 8.10 9.71
C HIS A 313 -11.71 7.58 8.28
N ASN A 314 -11.79 6.25 8.13
CA ASN A 314 -12.25 5.59 6.93
C ASN A 314 -13.72 5.21 7.13
N ALA A 315 -14.62 6.13 6.80
CA ALA A 315 -16.06 5.92 6.96
C ALA A 315 -16.57 4.74 6.12
N VAL A 316 -15.93 4.48 4.97
CA VAL A 316 -16.29 3.36 4.08
C VAL A 316 -15.97 2.03 4.77
N LEU A 317 -14.81 1.91 5.44
CA LEU A 317 -14.45 0.71 6.19
C LEU A 317 -15.43 0.46 7.35
N TYR A 318 -15.76 1.48 8.12
CA TYR A 318 -16.74 1.32 9.20
C TYR A 318 -18.13 0.94 8.68
N GLY A 319 -18.56 1.54 7.55
CA GLY A 319 -19.79 1.15 6.88
C GLY A 319 -19.76 -0.29 6.38
N ALA A 320 -18.63 -0.72 5.79
CA ALA A 320 -18.39 -2.08 5.35
C ALA A 320 -18.46 -3.08 6.53
N MET A 321 -17.82 -2.75 7.66
CA MET A 321 -17.86 -3.57 8.87
C MET A 321 -19.30 -3.71 9.39
N VAL A 322 -20.04 -2.62 9.51
CA VAL A 322 -21.45 -2.65 9.98
C VAL A 322 -22.33 -3.46 9.03
N LEU A 323 -22.16 -3.30 7.72
CA LEU A 323 -22.90 -4.08 6.72
C LEU A 323 -22.58 -5.58 6.83
N ALA A 324 -21.30 -5.95 6.89
CA ALA A 324 -20.89 -7.34 7.03
C ALA A 324 -21.39 -7.96 8.35
N LEU A 325 -21.32 -7.22 9.46
CA LEU A 325 -21.88 -7.65 10.74
C LEU A 325 -23.40 -7.87 10.66
N ALA A 326 -24.13 -6.95 10.04
CA ALA A 326 -25.58 -7.06 9.87
C ALA A 326 -25.96 -8.26 8.99
N LEU A 327 -25.24 -8.50 7.90
CA LEU A 327 -25.47 -9.65 7.02
C LEU A 327 -25.14 -10.97 7.72
N THR A 328 -24.06 -11.04 8.49
CA THR A 328 -23.69 -12.22 9.28
C THR A 328 -24.74 -12.52 10.34
N ALA A 329 -25.24 -11.50 11.05
CA ALA A 329 -26.32 -11.65 12.01
C ALA A 329 -27.60 -12.12 11.32
N ALA A 330 -27.94 -11.56 10.15
CA ALA A 330 -29.15 -11.91 9.43
C ALA A 330 -29.21 -13.39 9.01
N ILE A 331 -28.08 -13.98 8.55
CA ILE A 331 -28.07 -15.39 8.15
C ILE A 331 -28.11 -16.38 9.33
N ILE A 332 -27.77 -15.92 10.54
CA ILE A 332 -27.85 -16.76 11.75
C ILE A 332 -29.23 -16.62 12.41
N GLU A 333 -29.82 -15.42 12.41
CA GLU A 333 -31.04 -15.11 13.17
C GLU A 333 -32.35 -15.28 12.37
N ILE A 334 -32.30 -15.19 11.03
CA ILE A 334 -33.49 -15.32 10.19
C ILE A 334 -33.72 -16.79 9.86
N ASP A 335 -34.73 -17.43 10.45
CA ASP A 335 -35.00 -18.87 10.35
C ASP A 335 -34.86 -19.46 8.95
N PRO A 336 -35.46 -18.91 7.87
CA PRO A 336 -35.28 -19.49 6.53
C PRO A 336 -33.81 -19.46 6.04
N LEU A 337 -33.05 -18.43 6.41
CA LEU A 337 -31.64 -18.33 6.05
C LEU A 337 -30.79 -19.25 6.92
N ALA A 338 -31.01 -19.29 8.22
CA ALA A 338 -30.31 -20.18 9.13
C ALA A 338 -30.44 -21.64 8.72
N GLN A 339 -31.64 -22.06 8.30
CA GLN A 339 -31.87 -23.42 7.78
C GLN A 339 -31.12 -23.70 6.48
N MET A 340 -31.02 -22.72 5.57
CA MET A 340 -30.25 -22.87 4.31
C MET A 340 -28.74 -23.04 4.56
N PHE A 341 -28.25 -22.49 5.67
CA PHE A 341 -26.83 -22.56 6.06
C PHE A 341 -26.59 -23.67 7.11
N ASP A 342 -27.62 -24.44 7.50
CA ASP A 342 -27.56 -25.46 8.56
C ASP A 342 -27.09 -24.88 9.91
N PHE A 343 -27.48 -23.65 10.24
CA PHE A 343 -27.19 -23.02 11.51
C PHE A 343 -28.24 -23.37 12.57
N THR A 344 -27.75 -23.47 13.80
CA THR A 344 -28.58 -23.67 15.00
C THR A 344 -28.69 -22.35 15.76
N PRO A 345 -29.86 -21.97 16.28
CA PRO A 345 -30.01 -20.79 17.12
C PRO A 345 -29.07 -20.84 18.32
N LEU A 346 -28.27 -19.80 18.49
CA LEU A 346 -27.32 -19.68 19.59
C LEU A 346 -27.97 -19.01 20.79
N ASN A 347 -27.64 -19.48 21.98
CA ASN A 347 -28.01 -18.79 23.22
C ASN A 347 -27.09 -17.57 23.46
N LEU A 348 -27.52 -16.65 24.35
CA LEU A 348 -26.76 -15.42 24.64
C LEU A 348 -25.32 -15.70 25.11
N LYS A 349 -25.08 -16.80 25.82
CA LYS A 349 -23.76 -17.19 26.31
C LYS A 349 -22.86 -17.59 25.16
N ALA A 350 -23.33 -18.37 24.18
CA ALA A 350 -22.61 -18.78 22.99
C ALA A 350 -22.25 -17.56 22.12
N TYR A 351 -23.21 -16.63 21.92
CA TYR A 351 -22.95 -15.35 21.26
C TYR A 351 -21.85 -14.54 21.95
N ALA A 352 -21.94 -14.37 23.26
CA ALA A 352 -20.97 -13.58 24.03
C ALA A 352 -19.55 -14.18 23.94
N ILE A 353 -19.43 -15.50 23.96
CA ILE A 353 -18.17 -16.21 23.80
C ILE A 353 -17.61 -16.01 22.40
N SER A 354 -18.42 -16.25 21.36
CA SER A 354 -17.98 -16.11 19.96
C SER A 354 -17.52 -14.70 19.63
N ILE A 355 -18.31 -13.68 20.03
CA ILE A 355 -17.96 -12.27 19.83
C ILE A 355 -16.73 -11.90 20.67
N GLY A 356 -16.62 -12.37 21.91
CA GLY A 356 -15.46 -12.14 22.77
C GLY A 356 -14.16 -12.70 22.18
N LEU A 357 -14.20 -13.92 21.64
CA LEU A 357 -13.08 -14.53 20.90
C LEU A 357 -12.74 -13.72 19.66
N ALA A 358 -13.72 -13.35 18.86
CA ALA A 358 -13.53 -12.57 17.65
C ALA A 358 -12.89 -11.20 17.92
N ILE A 359 -13.37 -10.45 18.91
CA ILE A 359 -12.82 -9.14 19.28
C ILE A 359 -11.37 -9.26 19.77
N SER A 360 -10.99 -10.38 20.37
CA SER A 360 -9.63 -10.60 20.88
C SER A 360 -8.55 -10.52 19.81
N VAL A 361 -8.90 -10.68 18.52
CA VAL A 361 -7.94 -10.50 17.40
C VAL A 361 -7.36 -9.08 17.39
N ILE A 362 -8.12 -8.06 17.81
CA ILE A 362 -7.65 -6.66 17.82
C ILE A 362 -6.44 -6.50 18.77
N PRO A 363 -6.57 -6.75 20.08
CA PRO A 363 -5.44 -6.57 20.99
C PRO A 363 -4.28 -7.54 20.70
N ILE A 364 -4.55 -8.77 20.28
CA ILE A 364 -3.47 -9.73 19.97
C ILE A 364 -2.60 -9.21 18.84
N VAL A 365 -3.18 -8.78 17.72
CA VAL A 365 -2.45 -8.24 16.58
C VAL A 365 -1.74 -6.92 16.94
N GLU A 366 -2.37 -6.05 17.73
CA GLU A 366 -1.73 -4.81 18.20
C GLU A 366 -0.49 -5.07 19.06
N ILE A 367 -0.54 -6.09 19.93
CA ILE A 367 0.63 -6.52 20.73
C ILE A 367 1.77 -7.00 19.82
N VAL A 368 1.47 -7.85 18.82
CA VAL A 368 2.48 -8.32 17.87
C VAL A 368 3.10 -7.16 17.11
N LYS A 369 2.29 -6.22 16.60
CA LYS A 369 2.79 -5.01 15.95
C LYS A 369 3.64 -4.14 16.88
N ALA A 370 3.28 -4.03 18.16
CA ALA A 370 4.07 -3.29 19.14
C ALA A 370 5.45 -3.93 19.35
N ILE A 371 5.53 -5.26 19.43
CA ILE A 371 6.78 -6.01 19.52
C ILE A 371 7.62 -5.80 18.26
N GLN A 372 7.01 -5.90 17.07
CA GLN A 372 7.70 -5.67 15.79
C GLN A 372 8.31 -4.26 15.71
N ARG A 373 7.56 -3.22 16.14
CA ARG A 373 8.06 -1.84 16.22
C ARG A 373 9.23 -1.70 17.20
N ALA A 374 9.15 -2.36 18.35
CA ALA A 374 10.23 -2.32 19.34
C ALA A 374 11.52 -3.00 18.82
N ILE A 375 11.39 -4.11 18.09
CA ILE A 375 12.53 -4.80 17.44
C ILE A 375 13.13 -3.92 16.32
N ALA A 376 12.30 -3.29 15.50
CA ALA A 376 12.75 -2.43 14.41
C ALA A 376 13.55 -1.22 14.94
N LYS A 377 13.10 -0.58 16.03
CA LYS A 377 13.83 0.53 16.67
C LYS A 377 15.21 0.14 17.25
N LYS A 378 15.42 -1.12 17.62
CA LYS A 378 16.73 -1.59 18.12
C LYS A 378 17.73 -1.87 16.99
N LYS A 379 17.27 -1.99 15.76
CA LYS A 379 18.12 -2.26 14.58
C LYS A 379 18.55 -0.99 13.82
N GLN A 380 17.94 0.14 14.13
CA GLN A 380 18.34 1.48 13.67
C GLN A 380 19.35 2.10 14.66
#